data_14970f559c6b21cb76731823fc2d5635
#
_entry.id   14970f559c6b21cb76731823fc2d5635
#
_cell.length_a   1.000
_cell.length_b   1.000
_cell.length_c   1.000
_cell.angle_alpha   90.00
_cell.angle_beta   90.00
_cell.angle_gamma   90.00
#
_symmetry.space_group_name_H-M   'P 1'
#
loop_
_entity.id
_entity.type
_entity.pdbx_description
1 polymer ?
#
loop_
_entity_poly.entity_id
_entity_poly.type
_entity_poly.pdbx_seq_one_letter_code
_entity_poly.pdbx_strand_id
1 'polypeptide(L)'
;PEIKVGLFPGAGGTQRVPRIVPPQDAMQMLLKGEAVDLKKAKALNLIHAVVPAADLIKAAKDWIKGGGKAIAPWDEKGFKLPGGPVFSKMGMQMFPAGNAIYRRETYDNYPAARAIMSCVYEGLQLPIDAALRVESRYFAQILRSKEAAAMIRSLFLSMQELNKGARRPASVPPTKVKKLAVIGAGFMGASVG
;
A
#
# COMPACT_ATOMS: atom_id res chain seq x y z
N PRO A 1 -0.73 0.81 -3.10
CA PRO A 1 -0.60 0.12 -4.41
C PRO A 1 0.76 0.33 -5.08
N GLU A 2 1.58 1.28 -4.60
CA GLU A 2 2.86 1.69 -5.20
C GLU A 2 3.85 0.53 -5.31
N ILE A 3 3.81 -0.42 -4.37
CA ILE A 3 4.67 -1.60 -4.39
C ILE A 3 4.50 -2.46 -5.65
N LYS A 4 3.30 -2.46 -6.23
CA LYS A 4 3.00 -3.20 -7.45
C LYS A 4 3.73 -2.68 -8.70
N VAL A 5 4.24 -1.47 -8.64
CA VAL A 5 5.04 -0.84 -9.70
C VAL A 5 6.49 -0.57 -9.26
N GLY A 6 6.95 -1.26 -8.21
CA GLY A 6 8.33 -1.16 -7.74
C GLY A 6 8.66 0.07 -6.92
N LEU A 7 7.64 0.81 -6.48
CA LEU A 7 7.77 1.94 -5.55
C LEU A 7 7.18 1.56 -4.17
N PHE A 8 7.10 2.53 -3.26
CA PHE A 8 6.38 2.39 -2.00
C PHE A 8 5.75 3.74 -1.59
N PRO A 9 4.84 3.78 -0.61
CA PRO A 9 4.20 5.02 -0.17
C PRO A 9 5.23 6.04 0.36
N GLY A 10 5.57 7.04 -0.46
CA GLY A 10 6.60 8.06 -0.15
C GLY A 10 6.06 9.36 0.45
N ALA A 11 4.75 9.41 0.76
CA ALA A 11 4.11 10.56 1.39
C ALA A 11 3.73 10.30 2.86
N GLY A 12 4.54 9.55 3.57
CA GLY A 12 4.36 9.25 4.99
C GLY A 12 3.61 7.94 5.27
N GLY A 13 3.29 7.15 4.27
CA GLY A 13 2.52 5.91 4.44
C GLY A 13 3.26 4.87 5.26
N THR A 14 4.57 4.70 5.06
CA THR A 14 5.39 3.76 5.84
C THR A 14 5.54 4.17 7.29
N GLN A 15 5.23 5.43 7.63
CA GLN A 15 5.36 5.96 8.97
C GLN A 15 4.03 6.10 9.68
N ARG A 16 2.98 6.53 8.97
CA ARG A 16 1.65 6.74 9.57
C ARG A 16 0.89 5.45 9.78
N VAL A 17 0.91 4.55 8.80
CA VAL A 17 0.14 3.29 8.88
C VAL A 17 0.54 2.45 10.11
N PRO A 18 1.84 2.16 10.38
CA PRO A 18 2.21 1.37 11.55
C PRO A 18 2.08 2.12 12.90
N ARG A 19 1.73 3.41 12.86
CA ARG A 19 1.36 4.18 14.06
C ARG A 19 -0.15 4.17 14.34
N ILE A 20 -0.94 3.67 13.40
CA ILE A 20 -2.42 3.58 13.52
C ILE A 20 -2.85 2.13 13.72
N VAL A 21 -2.27 1.20 12.97
CA VAL A 21 -2.66 -0.21 12.98
C VAL A 21 -1.57 -1.12 13.53
N PRO A 22 -1.91 -2.34 13.99
CA PRO A 22 -0.92 -3.31 14.42
C PRO A 22 0.15 -3.57 13.36
N PRO A 23 1.41 -3.78 13.75
CA PRO A 23 2.53 -3.90 12.81
C PRO A 23 2.35 -4.98 11.75
N GLN A 24 1.72 -6.10 12.07
CA GLN A 24 1.45 -7.18 11.11
C GLN A 24 0.50 -6.71 10.00
N ASP A 25 -0.59 -6.02 10.36
CA ASP A 25 -1.52 -5.46 9.38
C ASP A 25 -0.85 -4.36 8.55
N ALA A 26 -0.07 -3.49 9.21
CA ALA A 26 0.70 -2.46 8.53
C ALA A 26 1.64 -3.05 7.48
N MET A 27 2.41 -4.07 7.84
CA MET A 27 3.35 -4.73 6.92
C MET A 27 2.62 -5.43 5.77
N GLN A 28 1.51 -6.10 6.02
CA GLN A 28 0.69 -6.69 4.95
C GLN A 28 0.18 -5.63 3.98
N MET A 29 -0.37 -4.54 4.50
CA MET A 29 -0.88 -3.44 3.66
C MET A 29 0.22 -2.82 2.81
N LEU A 30 1.39 -2.54 3.40
CA LEU A 30 2.50 -1.88 2.72
C LEU A 30 3.19 -2.79 1.70
N LEU A 31 3.42 -4.06 2.03
CA LEU A 31 4.15 -5.01 1.18
C LEU A 31 3.29 -5.62 0.08
N LYS A 32 1.98 -5.79 0.30
CA LYS A 32 1.07 -6.32 -0.74
C LYS A 32 0.45 -5.24 -1.60
N GLY A 33 0.26 -4.02 -1.06
CA GLY A 33 -0.39 -2.92 -1.77
C GLY A 33 -1.83 -3.23 -2.17
N GLU A 34 -2.50 -4.09 -1.42
CA GLU A 34 -3.89 -4.47 -1.65
C GLU A 34 -4.86 -3.44 -1.05
N ALA A 35 -6.02 -3.33 -1.66
CA ALA A 35 -7.10 -2.52 -1.10
C ALA A 35 -7.62 -3.17 0.19
N VAL A 36 -7.90 -2.34 1.18
CA VAL A 36 -8.55 -2.77 2.42
C VAL A 36 -10.03 -2.47 2.29
N ASP A 37 -10.88 -3.47 2.56
CA ASP A 37 -12.33 -3.26 2.55
C ASP A 37 -12.78 -2.34 3.69
N LEU A 38 -13.95 -1.73 3.54
CA LEU A 38 -14.47 -0.73 4.49
C LEU A 38 -14.67 -1.29 5.90
N LYS A 39 -15.07 -2.56 6.02
CA LYS A 39 -15.28 -3.22 7.31
C LYS A 39 -13.95 -3.39 8.05
N LYS A 40 -12.93 -3.89 7.36
CA LYS A 40 -11.58 -4.05 7.89
C LYS A 40 -10.94 -2.70 8.19
N ALA A 41 -11.09 -1.71 7.30
CA ALA A 41 -10.57 -0.37 7.51
C ALA A 41 -11.13 0.29 8.77
N LYS A 42 -12.43 0.12 9.03
CA LYS A 42 -13.08 0.60 10.26
C LYS A 42 -12.60 -0.17 11.50
N ALA A 43 -12.50 -1.50 11.42
CA ALA A 43 -12.00 -2.33 12.52
C ALA A 43 -10.55 -2.00 12.92
N LEU A 44 -9.73 -1.58 11.96
CA LEU A 44 -8.34 -1.15 12.17
C LEU A 44 -8.19 0.34 12.52
N ASN A 45 -9.29 1.08 12.69
CA ASN A 45 -9.28 2.53 12.94
C ASN A 45 -8.58 3.36 11.85
N LEU A 46 -8.50 2.85 10.61
CA LEU A 46 -7.98 3.61 9.47
C LEU A 46 -8.93 4.71 9.00
N ILE A 47 -10.22 4.55 9.26
CA ILE A 47 -11.29 5.49 8.94
C ILE A 47 -12.20 5.66 10.14
N HIS A 48 -12.75 6.86 10.33
CA HIS A 48 -13.62 7.18 11.46
C HIS A 48 -15.04 6.67 11.27
N ALA A 49 -15.58 6.83 10.05
CA ALA A 49 -16.96 6.43 9.73
C ALA A 49 -17.08 5.96 8.29
N VAL A 50 -18.12 5.21 8.01
CA VAL A 50 -18.59 4.84 6.67
C VAL A 50 -19.97 5.42 6.51
N VAL A 51 -20.18 6.26 5.50
CA VAL A 51 -21.44 6.93 5.22
C VAL A 51 -21.76 6.85 3.72
N PRO A 52 -23.01 7.00 3.30
CA PRO A 52 -23.36 7.14 1.89
C PRO A 52 -22.60 8.29 1.24
N ALA A 53 -22.25 8.16 -0.04
CA ALA A 53 -21.44 9.17 -0.76
C ALA A 53 -22.08 10.57 -0.73
N ALA A 54 -23.42 10.66 -0.80
CA ALA A 54 -24.14 11.92 -0.73
C ALA A 54 -23.97 12.64 0.63
N ASP A 55 -23.74 11.89 1.70
CA ASP A 55 -23.64 12.43 3.06
C ASP A 55 -22.21 12.71 3.50
N LEU A 56 -21.20 12.38 2.68
CA LEU A 56 -19.79 12.44 3.06
C LEU A 56 -19.37 13.83 3.58
N ILE A 57 -19.70 14.88 2.84
CA ILE A 57 -19.33 16.25 3.21
C ILE A 57 -20.07 16.71 4.46
N LYS A 58 -21.35 16.35 4.59
CA LYS A 58 -22.12 16.67 5.79
C LYS A 58 -21.54 15.97 7.02
N ALA A 59 -21.28 14.67 6.93
CA ALA A 59 -20.71 13.90 8.02
C ALA A 59 -19.33 14.44 8.46
N ALA A 60 -18.47 14.85 7.52
CA ALA A 60 -17.18 15.47 7.82
C ALA A 60 -17.36 16.81 8.57
N LYS A 61 -18.28 17.67 8.12
CA LYS A 61 -18.59 18.93 8.80
C LYS A 61 -19.16 18.72 10.20
N ASP A 62 -20.04 17.76 10.34
CA ASP A 62 -20.68 17.42 11.62
C ASP A 62 -19.64 16.88 12.61
N TRP A 63 -18.70 16.05 12.13
CA TRP A 63 -17.57 15.56 12.92
C TRP A 63 -16.68 16.70 13.42
N ILE A 64 -16.35 17.67 12.57
CA ILE A 64 -15.55 18.85 12.95
C ILE A 64 -16.30 19.68 13.99
N LYS A 65 -17.60 19.98 13.75
CA LYS A 65 -18.43 20.77 14.66
C LYS A 65 -18.69 20.07 16.00
N GLY A 66 -18.72 18.73 15.98
CA GLY A 66 -18.89 17.90 17.17
C GLY A 66 -17.64 17.77 18.03
N GLY A 67 -16.58 18.55 17.76
CA GLY A 67 -15.32 18.52 18.53
C GLY A 67 -14.38 17.42 18.10
N GLY A 68 -14.40 17.02 16.83
CA GLY A 68 -13.45 16.06 16.28
C GLY A 68 -12.00 16.50 16.56
N LYS A 69 -11.16 15.56 16.98
CA LYS A 69 -9.76 15.83 17.35
C LYS A 69 -8.95 16.28 16.14
N ALA A 70 -8.31 17.45 16.24
CA ALA A 70 -7.41 17.99 15.23
C ALA A 70 -5.96 17.51 15.39
N ILE A 71 -5.68 16.67 16.39
CA ILE A 71 -4.34 16.16 16.72
C ILE A 71 -4.22 14.75 16.18
N ALA A 72 -3.13 14.46 15.47
CA ALA A 72 -2.86 13.10 14.99
C ALA A 72 -2.56 12.17 16.18
N PRO A 73 -2.90 10.87 16.11
CA PRO A 73 -2.71 9.95 17.24
C PRO A 73 -1.29 9.94 17.79
N TRP A 74 -0.29 10.02 16.94
CA TRP A 74 1.14 10.03 17.32
C TRP A 74 1.62 11.33 17.95
N ASP A 75 0.84 12.41 17.89
CA ASP A 75 1.11 13.70 18.52
C ASP A 75 0.37 13.85 19.86
N GLU A 76 -0.50 12.89 20.22
CA GLU A 76 -1.20 12.89 21.49
C GLU A 76 -0.24 12.56 22.65
N LYS A 77 -0.39 13.27 23.77
CA LYS A 77 0.37 12.98 24.98
C LYS A 77 0.12 11.53 25.44
N GLY A 78 1.21 10.79 25.61
CA GLY A 78 1.14 9.39 26.04
C GLY A 78 0.84 8.39 24.92
N PHE A 79 0.93 8.80 23.66
CA PHE A 79 0.82 7.88 22.53
C PHE A 79 1.72 6.67 22.68
N LYS A 80 1.15 5.50 22.37
CA LYS A 80 1.88 4.23 22.33
C LYS A 80 1.71 3.58 20.98
N LEU A 81 2.80 3.08 20.40
CA LEU A 81 2.75 2.31 19.15
C LEU A 81 1.83 1.07 19.33
N PRO A 82 0.94 0.78 18.37
CA PRO A 82 -0.01 -0.34 18.48
C PRO A 82 0.64 -1.71 18.74
N GLY A 83 1.88 -1.93 18.28
CA GLY A 83 2.66 -3.15 18.52
C GLY A 83 3.73 -3.01 19.59
N GLY A 84 3.78 -1.88 20.27
CA GLY A 84 4.88 -1.53 21.16
C GLY A 84 6.17 -1.10 20.42
N PRO A 85 7.23 -0.76 21.15
CA PRO A 85 8.52 -0.39 20.58
C PRO A 85 9.12 -1.51 19.72
N VAL A 86 9.98 -1.14 18.78
CA VAL A 86 10.70 -2.09 17.92
C VAL A 86 11.46 -3.16 18.70
N PHE A 87 12.04 -2.80 19.83
CA PHE A 87 12.77 -3.70 20.73
C PHE A 87 11.86 -4.39 21.78
N SER A 88 10.54 -4.27 21.65
CA SER A 88 9.62 -5.11 22.43
C SER A 88 9.72 -6.57 22.01
N LYS A 89 9.23 -7.50 22.85
CA LYS A 89 9.18 -8.93 22.53
C LYS A 89 8.52 -9.17 21.16
N MET A 90 7.43 -8.46 20.85
CA MET A 90 6.73 -8.56 19.58
C MET A 90 7.59 -8.03 18.42
N GLY A 91 8.22 -6.87 18.55
CA GLY A 91 9.07 -6.29 17.51
C GLY A 91 10.28 -7.17 17.20
N MET A 92 10.94 -7.69 18.24
CA MET A 92 12.08 -8.60 18.09
C MET A 92 11.74 -9.92 17.39
N GLN A 93 10.50 -10.36 17.43
CA GLN A 93 10.03 -11.54 16.68
C GLN A 93 9.56 -11.15 15.27
N MET A 94 8.83 -10.06 15.12
CA MET A 94 8.19 -9.66 13.89
C MET A 94 9.19 -9.25 12.79
N PHE A 95 10.18 -8.44 13.10
CA PHE A 95 11.10 -7.93 12.08
C PHE A 95 11.99 -9.02 11.47
N PRO A 96 12.62 -9.93 12.24
CA PRO A 96 13.36 -11.06 11.66
C PRO A 96 12.47 -12.00 10.86
N ALA A 97 11.28 -12.34 11.38
CA ALA A 97 10.32 -13.19 10.69
C ALA A 97 9.84 -12.53 9.38
N GLY A 98 9.50 -11.24 9.42
CA GLY A 98 9.13 -10.46 8.24
C GLY A 98 10.25 -10.45 7.19
N ASN A 99 11.50 -10.29 7.59
CA ASN A 99 12.64 -10.35 6.68
C ASN A 99 12.83 -11.74 6.05
N ALA A 100 12.63 -12.81 6.81
CA ALA A 100 12.69 -14.16 6.29
C ALA A 100 11.59 -14.42 5.25
N ILE A 101 10.34 -14.00 5.54
CA ILE A 101 9.21 -14.07 4.61
C ILE A 101 9.50 -13.27 3.35
N TYR A 102 9.93 -12.03 3.51
CA TYR A 102 10.30 -11.16 2.39
C TYR A 102 11.32 -11.84 1.46
N ARG A 103 12.41 -12.37 2.01
CA ARG A 103 13.44 -13.06 1.22
C ARG A 103 12.91 -14.30 0.52
N ARG A 104 12.09 -15.09 1.19
CA ARG A 104 11.43 -16.27 0.60
C ARG A 104 10.54 -15.90 -0.58
N GLU A 105 9.74 -14.84 -0.45
CA GLU A 105 8.77 -14.43 -1.47
C GLU A 105 9.41 -13.69 -2.66
N THR A 106 10.51 -12.98 -2.43
CA THR A 106 11.06 -12.05 -3.41
C THR A 106 12.46 -12.41 -3.91
N TYR A 107 13.16 -13.32 -3.23
CA TYR A 107 14.59 -13.58 -3.47
C TYR A 107 15.44 -12.31 -3.52
N ASP A 108 15.01 -11.26 -2.79
CA ASP A 108 15.63 -9.93 -2.74
C ASP A 108 15.66 -9.17 -4.09
N ASN A 109 14.78 -9.56 -5.04
CA ASN A 109 14.71 -8.91 -6.35
C ASN A 109 13.87 -7.63 -6.40
N TYR A 110 13.19 -7.27 -5.30
CA TYR A 110 12.29 -6.12 -5.21
C TYR A 110 12.76 -5.13 -4.14
N PRO A 111 13.65 -4.19 -4.50
CA PRO A 111 14.26 -3.26 -3.54
C PRO A 111 13.24 -2.42 -2.75
N ALA A 112 12.09 -2.10 -3.37
CA ALA A 112 11.03 -1.34 -2.70
C ALA A 112 10.46 -2.07 -1.47
N ALA A 113 10.32 -3.39 -1.52
CA ALA A 113 9.83 -4.17 -0.38
C ALA A 113 10.82 -4.14 0.79
N ARG A 114 12.13 -4.25 0.50
CA ARG A 114 13.18 -4.09 1.50
C ARG A 114 13.18 -2.68 2.10
N ALA A 115 13.04 -1.66 1.25
CA ALA A 115 12.97 -0.27 1.69
C ALA A 115 11.78 -0.02 2.62
N ILE A 116 10.60 -0.60 2.35
CA ILE A 116 9.45 -0.54 3.27
C ILE A 116 9.82 -1.07 4.65
N MET A 117 10.42 -2.26 4.70
CA MET A 117 10.81 -2.88 5.97
C MET A 117 11.80 -2.02 6.74
N SER A 118 12.82 -1.48 6.06
CA SER A 118 13.78 -0.56 6.65
C SER A 118 13.13 0.74 7.14
N CYS A 119 12.24 1.34 6.34
CA CYS A 119 11.50 2.55 6.72
C CYS A 119 10.67 2.33 7.98
N VAL A 120 9.96 1.21 8.09
CA VAL A 120 9.13 0.89 9.26
C VAL A 120 10.04 0.63 10.47
N TYR A 121 11.06 -0.20 10.30
CA TYR A 121 11.98 -0.53 11.39
C TYR A 121 12.69 0.69 11.97
N GLU A 122 13.33 1.51 11.12
CA GLU A 122 14.06 2.70 11.53
C GLU A 122 13.10 3.79 12.03
N GLY A 123 12.00 4.02 11.29
CA GLY A 123 11.09 5.11 11.57
C GLY A 123 10.29 4.94 12.86
N LEU A 124 9.93 3.71 13.26
CA LEU A 124 9.22 3.48 14.51
C LEU A 124 10.09 3.72 15.77
N GLN A 125 11.38 3.92 15.60
CA GLN A 125 12.32 4.28 16.67
C GLN A 125 12.51 5.79 16.83
N LEU A 126 11.87 6.59 15.96
CA LEU A 126 12.08 8.02 15.84
C LEU A 126 10.77 8.80 16.00
N PRO A 127 10.83 10.08 16.41
CA PRO A 127 9.71 11.01 16.24
C PRO A 127 9.28 11.09 14.78
N ILE A 128 7.99 11.37 14.54
CA ILE A 128 7.38 11.32 13.22
C ILE A 128 8.14 12.11 12.15
N ASP A 129 8.59 13.34 12.48
CA ASP A 129 9.28 14.19 11.52
C ASP A 129 10.64 13.60 11.08
N ALA A 130 11.37 13.00 12.00
CA ALA A 130 12.62 12.31 11.69
C ALA A 130 12.33 11.02 10.89
N ALA A 131 11.28 10.29 11.23
CA ALA A 131 10.85 9.10 10.53
C ALA A 131 10.42 9.41 9.07
N LEU A 132 9.74 10.52 8.84
CA LEU A 132 9.41 10.97 7.48
C LEU A 132 10.65 11.31 6.65
N ARG A 133 11.72 11.82 7.27
CA ARG A 133 13.01 12.02 6.58
C ARG A 133 13.69 10.69 6.22
N VAL A 134 13.57 9.66 7.07
CA VAL A 134 14.03 8.30 6.74
C VAL A 134 13.28 7.76 5.53
N GLU A 135 11.95 7.87 5.53
CA GLU A 135 11.13 7.46 4.37
C GLU A 135 11.57 8.17 3.09
N SER A 136 11.72 9.50 3.14
CA SER A 136 12.12 10.30 1.98
C SER A 136 13.46 9.87 1.40
N ARG A 137 14.45 9.53 2.23
CA ARG A 137 15.76 9.02 1.77
C ARG A 137 15.63 7.70 1.02
N TYR A 138 14.92 6.75 1.60
CA TYR A 138 14.68 5.46 0.95
C TYR A 138 13.85 5.62 -0.32
N PHE A 139 12.85 6.48 -0.30
CA PHE A 139 12.02 6.75 -1.48
C PHE A 139 12.84 7.32 -2.64
N ALA A 140 13.71 8.31 -2.37
CA ALA A 140 14.59 8.87 -3.38
C ALA A 140 15.53 7.81 -3.99
N GLN A 141 16.03 6.88 -3.17
CA GLN A 141 16.86 5.77 -3.64
C GLN A 141 16.07 4.82 -4.55
N ILE A 142 14.87 4.40 -4.11
CA ILE A 142 14.03 3.48 -4.86
C ILE A 142 13.53 4.10 -6.16
N LEU A 143 13.12 5.36 -6.15
CA LEU A 143 12.67 6.07 -7.35
C LEU A 143 13.73 6.09 -8.46
N ARG A 144 15.00 6.05 -8.11
CA ARG A 144 16.14 6.02 -9.06
C ARG A 144 16.61 4.61 -9.40
N SER A 145 15.98 3.58 -8.88
CA SER A 145 16.38 2.18 -9.14
C SER A 145 15.94 1.73 -10.54
N LYS A 146 16.71 0.79 -11.10
CA LYS A 146 16.42 0.17 -12.39
C LYS A 146 15.15 -0.66 -12.31
N GLU A 147 14.91 -1.30 -11.18
CA GLU A 147 13.75 -2.14 -10.90
C GLU A 147 12.47 -1.31 -10.93
N ALA A 148 12.44 -0.15 -10.25
CA ALA A 148 11.30 0.76 -10.30
C ALA A 148 11.03 1.26 -11.72
N ALA A 149 12.08 1.68 -12.45
CA ALA A 149 11.94 2.13 -13.84
C ALA A 149 11.38 1.03 -14.75
N ALA A 150 11.88 -0.21 -14.63
CA ALA A 150 11.42 -1.35 -15.41
C ALA A 150 9.97 -1.73 -15.08
N MET A 151 9.61 -1.77 -13.79
CA MET A 151 8.26 -2.10 -13.36
C MET A 151 7.24 -1.02 -13.76
N ILE A 152 7.56 0.26 -13.60
CA ILE A 152 6.71 1.36 -14.07
C ILE A 152 6.50 1.26 -15.57
N ARG A 153 7.56 1.03 -16.34
CA ARG A 153 7.48 0.90 -17.79
C ARG A 153 6.56 -0.26 -18.20
N SER A 154 6.78 -1.45 -17.67
CA SER A 154 6.06 -2.65 -18.08
C SER A 154 4.65 -2.73 -17.49
N LEU A 155 4.50 -2.52 -16.18
CA LEU A 155 3.25 -2.77 -15.47
C LEU A 155 2.29 -1.57 -15.45
N PHE A 156 2.80 -0.36 -15.69
CA PHE A 156 1.96 0.84 -15.70
C PHE A 156 1.85 1.45 -17.09
N LEU A 157 2.95 1.93 -17.66
CA LEU A 157 2.90 2.65 -18.95
C LEU A 157 2.48 1.75 -20.10
N SER A 158 3.09 0.57 -20.26
CA SER A 158 2.75 -0.36 -21.33
C SER A 158 1.33 -0.89 -21.22
N MET A 159 0.84 -1.13 -19.99
CA MET A 159 -0.56 -1.53 -19.78
C MET A 159 -1.54 -0.42 -20.14
N GLN A 160 -1.21 0.84 -19.85
CA GLN A 160 -2.04 1.98 -20.28
C GLN A 160 -2.06 2.12 -21.80
N GLU A 161 -0.94 1.95 -22.47
CA GLU A 161 -0.85 1.97 -23.94
C GLU A 161 -1.71 0.86 -24.55
N LEU A 162 -1.62 -0.36 -24.03
CA LEU A 162 -2.42 -1.49 -24.49
C LEU A 162 -3.93 -1.24 -24.28
N ASN A 163 -4.32 -0.77 -23.12
CA ASN A 163 -5.72 -0.49 -22.79
C ASN A 163 -6.32 0.62 -23.69
N LYS A 164 -5.49 1.58 -24.14
CA LYS A 164 -5.89 2.60 -25.12
C LYS A 164 -5.88 2.11 -26.57
N GLY A 165 -5.50 0.85 -26.79
CA GLY A 165 -5.42 0.27 -28.15
C GLY A 165 -4.26 0.81 -29.00
N ALA A 166 -3.16 1.30 -28.36
CA ALA A 166 -2.01 1.89 -29.08
C ALA A 166 -1.35 0.94 -30.08
N ARG A 167 -1.50 -0.37 -29.91
CA ARG A 167 -0.98 -1.42 -30.82
C ARG A 167 -2.02 -1.88 -31.85
N ARG A 168 -3.24 -1.35 -31.80
CA ARG A 168 -4.28 -1.71 -32.76
C ARG A 168 -3.99 -1.06 -34.11
N PRO A 169 -4.02 -1.83 -35.22
CA PRO A 169 -3.88 -1.23 -36.55
C PRO A 169 -4.99 -0.21 -36.83
N ALA A 170 -4.63 0.97 -37.32
CA ALA A 170 -5.59 2.05 -37.56
C ALA A 170 -6.68 1.66 -38.58
N SER A 171 -6.38 0.73 -39.49
CA SER A 171 -7.32 0.22 -40.48
C SER A 171 -8.37 -0.73 -39.91
N VAL A 172 -8.23 -1.20 -38.68
CA VAL A 172 -9.18 -2.17 -38.07
C VAL A 172 -10.09 -1.42 -37.10
N PRO A 173 -11.39 -1.26 -37.42
CA PRO A 173 -12.33 -0.58 -36.54
C PRO A 173 -12.52 -1.32 -35.21
N PRO A 174 -12.86 -0.61 -34.13
CA PRO A 174 -13.20 -1.24 -32.85
C PRO A 174 -14.41 -2.17 -33.00
N THR A 175 -14.29 -3.40 -32.57
CA THR A 175 -15.40 -4.36 -32.54
C THR A 175 -15.89 -4.53 -31.13
N LYS A 176 -17.21 -4.48 -30.93
CA LYS A 176 -17.83 -4.81 -29.66
C LYS A 176 -18.22 -6.28 -29.64
N VAL A 177 -17.51 -7.09 -28.88
CA VAL A 177 -17.85 -8.50 -28.70
C VAL A 177 -19.16 -8.58 -27.90
N LYS A 178 -20.18 -9.25 -28.47
CA LYS A 178 -21.49 -9.42 -27.84
C LYS A 178 -21.65 -10.82 -27.21
N LYS A 179 -20.95 -11.81 -27.74
CA LYS A 179 -20.96 -13.19 -27.23
C LYS A 179 -19.53 -13.69 -27.22
N LEU A 180 -19.11 -14.29 -26.12
CA LEU A 180 -17.84 -14.98 -25.96
C LEU A 180 -18.13 -16.44 -25.60
N ALA A 181 -17.37 -17.35 -26.16
CA ALA A 181 -17.39 -18.74 -25.76
C ALA A 181 -15.97 -19.18 -25.39
N VAL A 182 -15.86 -19.90 -24.29
CA VAL A 182 -14.60 -20.52 -23.85
C VAL A 182 -14.71 -22.01 -24.07
N ILE A 183 -13.85 -22.54 -24.94
CA ILE A 183 -13.84 -23.99 -25.28
C ILE A 183 -12.83 -24.67 -24.36
N GLY A 184 -13.33 -25.54 -23.49
CA GLY A 184 -12.54 -26.26 -22.50
C GLY A 184 -12.66 -25.68 -21.10
N ALA A 185 -13.05 -26.54 -20.16
CA ALA A 185 -13.21 -26.19 -18.73
C ALA A 185 -12.00 -26.64 -17.88
N GLY A 186 -10.82 -26.78 -18.47
CA GLY A 186 -9.57 -27.03 -17.76
C GLY A 186 -9.10 -25.79 -17.00
N PHE A 187 -7.93 -25.89 -16.35
CA PHE A 187 -7.37 -24.82 -15.51
C PHE A 187 -7.37 -23.44 -16.18
N MET A 188 -6.94 -23.35 -17.45
CA MET A 188 -6.92 -22.07 -18.18
C MET A 188 -8.32 -21.60 -18.57
N GLY A 189 -9.19 -22.50 -19.07
CA GLY A 189 -10.53 -22.13 -19.51
C GLY A 189 -11.40 -21.64 -18.35
N ALA A 190 -11.33 -22.27 -17.21
CA ALA A 190 -12.05 -21.86 -16.00
C ALA A 190 -11.54 -20.52 -15.42
N SER A 191 -10.29 -20.13 -15.70
CA SER A 191 -9.72 -18.86 -15.23
C SER A 191 -10.02 -17.68 -16.17
N VAL A 192 -10.41 -17.94 -17.41
CA VAL A 192 -10.72 -16.91 -18.44
C VAL A 192 -12.22 -16.58 -18.49
N GLY A 193 -13.08 -17.52 -18.14
CA GLY A 193 -14.54 -17.35 -18.08
C GLY A 193 -15.01 -16.78 -16.76
#